data_5c83f59b000961a6052976a2b6bc75ef
#
_entry.id   5c83f59b000961a6052976a2b6bc75ef
#
_cell.length_a   1.000
_cell.length_b   1.000
_cell.length_c   1.000
_cell.angle_alpha   90.00
_cell.angle_beta   90.00
_cell.angle_gamma   90.00
#
_symmetry.space_group_name_H-M   'P 1'
#
loop_
_entity.id
_entity.type
_entity.pdbx_description
1 polymer ?
#
loop_
_entity_poly.entity_id
_entity_poly.type
_entity_poly.pdbx_seq_one_letter_code
_entity_poly.pdbx_strand_id
1 'polypeptide(L)'
;MAQLSKSDFNNFFKYYAGEPHQIEATGELYDALPDALKDDESEWVQTYRQKKEQAEKPTNWNPLDVPYQSQNDNASGTGYRECFSSSCAMVAMYYGKIENDDAYNLVRQKFGDSTDAQAQVRALRSLGLEANFITNASTSTLRAAIDAGRPVPCGWLHHGTVSHPSGGGHYSVVVGYNDSAWIVNDPNGEANLVNGGYTSNLNGDHLSYSYKNWNPRWIVEGEGSGWAMDIRDPAKK
;
A
#
# COMPACT_ATOMS: atom_id res chain seq x y z
N MET A 1 -1.47 -23.47 -46.33
CA MET A 1 -1.59 -22.58 -45.17
C MET A 1 -0.40 -21.64 -45.23
N ALA A 2 -0.60 -20.31 -45.28
CA ALA A 2 0.49 -19.34 -45.25
C ALA A 2 1.15 -19.41 -43.86
N GLN A 3 2.46 -19.57 -43.84
CA GLN A 3 3.23 -19.60 -42.59
C GLN A 3 3.40 -18.16 -42.15
N LEU A 4 2.93 -17.79 -40.95
CA LEU A 4 3.09 -16.46 -40.41
C LEU A 4 4.58 -16.15 -40.23
N SER A 5 5.00 -14.96 -40.67
CA SER A 5 6.38 -14.49 -40.55
C SER A 5 6.62 -13.76 -39.20
N LYS A 6 7.90 -13.55 -38.86
CA LYS A 6 8.27 -12.67 -37.73
C LYS A 6 7.57 -11.29 -37.81
N SER A 7 7.49 -10.74 -39.04
CA SER A 7 6.87 -9.43 -39.27
C SER A 7 5.37 -9.43 -38.94
N ASP A 8 4.68 -10.54 -39.27
CA ASP A 8 3.25 -10.66 -38.98
C ASP A 8 2.98 -10.74 -37.48
N PHE A 9 3.78 -11.51 -36.76
CA PHE A 9 3.71 -11.58 -35.30
C PHE A 9 4.07 -10.23 -34.66
N ASN A 10 5.16 -9.59 -35.10
CA ASN A 10 5.58 -8.30 -34.55
C ASN A 10 4.52 -7.21 -34.76
N ASN A 11 3.86 -7.17 -35.93
CA ASN A 11 2.78 -6.23 -36.21
C ASN A 11 1.56 -6.49 -35.32
N PHE A 12 1.21 -7.74 -35.12
CA PHE A 12 0.12 -8.14 -34.22
C PHE A 12 0.39 -7.67 -32.78
N PHE A 13 1.56 -7.99 -32.24
CA PHE A 13 1.92 -7.61 -30.88
C PHE A 13 2.07 -6.08 -30.72
N LYS A 14 2.64 -5.40 -31.69
CA LYS A 14 2.75 -3.93 -31.70
C LYS A 14 1.39 -3.26 -31.61
N TYR A 15 0.38 -3.78 -32.30
CA TYR A 15 -0.99 -3.26 -32.26
C TYR A 15 -1.58 -3.37 -30.84
N TYR A 16 -1.45 -4.53 -30.20
CA TYR A 16 -1.97 -4.75 -28.87
C TYR A 16 -1.12 -4.12 -27.76
N ALA A 17 0.19 -3.98 -27.95
CA ALA A 17 1.08 -3.30 -27.03
C ALA A 17 0.95 -1.77 -27.04
N GLY A 18 0.21 -1.20 -28.00
CA GLY A 18 0.02 0.25 -28.14
C GLY A 18 -0.70 0.93 -26.98
N GLU A 19 -1.47 0.14 -26.20
CA GLU A 19 -2.14 0.64 -24.99
C GLU A 19 -1.29 0.37 -23.75
N PRO A 20 -0.97 1.39 -22.92
CA PRO A 20 -0.05 1.24 -21.79
C PRO A 20 -0.39 0.12 -20.79
N HIS A 21 -1.69 -0.18 -20.61
CA HIS A 21 -2.17 -1.23 -19.71
C HIS A 21 -2.11 -2.64 -20.29
N GLN A 22 -1.85 -2.78 -21.60
CA GLN A 22 -1.78 -4.05 -22.30
C GLN A 22 -0.36 -4.52 -22.59
N ILE A 23 0.64 -3.64 -22.38
CA ILE A 23 2.03 -3.92 -22.75
C ILE A 23 2.61 -5.10 -21.97
N GLU A 24 2.24 -5.27 -20.70
CA GLU A 24 2.72 -6.36 -19.83
C GLU A 24 2.12 -7.70 -20.27
N ALA A 25 0.79 -7.79 -20.38
CA ALA A 25 0.12 -9.01 -20.80
C ALA A 25 0.52 -9.44 -22.23
N THR A 26 0.69 -8.45 -23.12
CA THR A 26 1.18 -8.69 -24.50
C THR A 26 2.63 -9.19 -24.49
N GLY A 27 3.47 -8.62 -23.62
CA GLY A 27 4.86 -9.00 -23.45
C GLY A 27 5.04 -10.43 -22.90
N GLU A 28 4.20 -10.85 -21.96
CA GLU A 28 4.20 -12.23 -21.44
C GLU A 28 3.85 -13.24 -22.55
N LEU A 29 2.87 -12.93 -23.38
CA LEU A 29 2.54 -13.75 -24.54
C LEU A 29 3.69 -13.81 -25.56
N TYR A 30 4.38 -12.68 -25.78
CA TYR A 30 5.56 -12.61 -26.63
C TYR A 30 6.72 -13.45 -26.08
N ASP A 31 6.99 -13.40 -24.77
CA ASP A 31 8.03 -14.20 -24.12
C ASP A 31 7.80 -15.71 -24.27
N ALA A 32 6.53 -16.15 -24.39
CA ALA A 32 6.16 -17.54 -24.61
C ALA A 32 6.35 -18.02 -26.04
N LEU A 33 6.64 -17.13 -27.02
CA LEU A 33 6.90 -17.50 -28.38
C LEU A 33 8.22 -18.28 -28.53
N PRO A 34 8.32 -19.19 -29.55
CA PRO A 34 9.60 -19.72 -29.98
C PRO A 34 10.57 -18.60 -30.43
N ASP A 35 11.86 -18.72 -30.11
CA ASP A 35 12.86 -17.70 -30.44
C ASP A 35 12.93 -17.36 -31.92
N ALA A 36 12.66 -18.34 -32.79
CA ALA A 36 12.61 -18.15 -34.25
C ALA A 36 11.52 -17.11 -34.67
N LEU A 37 10.52 -16.83 -33.85
CA LEU A 37 9.42 -15.90 -34.12
C LEU A 37 9.58 -14.57 -33.38
N LYS A 38 10.58 -14.43 -32.50
CA LYS A 38 10.84 -13.21 -31.74
C LYS A 38 11.64 -12.20 -32.56
N ASP A 39 11.29 -10.93 -32.39
CA ASP A 39 12.00 -9.76 -32.93
C ASP A 39 12.31 -8.81 -31.79
N ASP A 40 13.37 -9.13 -31.05
CA ASP A 40 13.79 -8.40 -29.85
C ASP A 40 14.31 -6.98 -30.15
N GLU A 41 14.58 -6.65 -31.41
CA GLU A 41 15.04 -5.32 -31.81
C GLU A 41 13.90 -4.35 -32.08
N SER A 42 12.64 -4.83 -32.09
CA SER A 42 11.49 -3.95 -32.31
C SER A 42 11.29 -2.99 -31.10
N GLU A 43 10.92 -1.74 -31.43
CA GLU A 43 10.78 -0.65 -30.45
C GLU A 43 9.84 -0.99 -29.28
N TRP A 44 8.71 -1.67 -29.56
CA TRP A 44 7.75 -2.03 -28.54
C TRP A 44 8.29 -3.14 -27.60
N VAL A 45 9.07 -4.10 -28.13
CA VAL A 45 9.72 -5.14 -27.32
C VAL A 45 10.81 -4.51 -26.44
N GLN A 46 11.58 -3.60 -26.97
CA GLN A 46 12.56 -2.82 -26.18
C GLN A 46 11.87 -2.07 -25.04
N THR A 47 10.72 -1.43 -25.33
CA THR A 47 9.92 -0.73 -24.31
C THR A 47 9.38 -1.71 -23.26
N TYR A 48 8.89 -2.87 -23.66
CA TYR A 48 8.44 -3.93 -22.75
C TYR A 48 9.59 -4.42 -21.86
N ARG A 49 10.73 -4.75 -22.46
CA ARG A 49 11.92 -5.21 -21.73
C ARG A 49 12.43 -4.17 -20.74
N GLN A 50 12.47 -2.90 -21.12
CA GLN A 50 12.82 -1.81 -20.21
C GLN A 50 11.83 -1.71 -19.03
N LYS A 51 10.53 -1.80 -19.29
CA LYS A 51 9.50 -1.80 -18.23
C LYS A 51 9.63 -3.03 -17.32
N LYS A 52 9.85 -4.21 -17.91
CA LYS A 52 10.06 -5.44 -17.14
C LYS A 52 11.33 -5.35 -16.29
N GLU A 53 12.44 -4.87 -16.84
CA GLU A 53 13.69 -4.65 -16.10
C GLU A 53 13.51 -3.59 -15.00
N GLN A 54 12.74 -2.54 -15.25
CA GLN A 54 12.39 -1.54 -14.24
C GLN A 54 11.48 -2.11 -13.15
N ALA A 55 10.57 -3.02 -13.49
CA ALA A 55 9.72 -3.72 -12.53
C ALA A 55 10.50 -4.79 -11.74
N GLU A 56 11.49 -5.43 -12.37
CA GLU A 56 12.37 -6.44 -11.74
C GLU A 56 13.54 -5.82 -10.96
N LYS A 57 13.94 -4.58 -11.27
CA LYS A 57 14.87 -3.84 -10.40
C LYS A 57 14.11 -3.44 -9.15
N PRO A 58 14.49 -3.95 -7.97
CA PRO A 58 13.99 -3.41 -6.71
C PRO A 58 14.60 -2.02 -6.53
N THR A 59 14.03 -1.00 -7.18
CA THR A 59 14.31 0.38 -6.89
C THR A 59 13.78 0.68 -5.51
N ASN A 60 14.64 0.55 -4.51
CA ASN A 60 14.36 0.81 -3.10
C ASN A 60 13.14 0.06 -2.50
N TRP A 61 12.88 -1.19 -2.94
CA TRP A 61 12.04 -2.08 -2.17
C TRP A 61 12.78 -2.41 -0.87
N ASN A 62 12.50 -1.68 0.16
CA ASN A 62 12.95 -1.99 1.50
C ASN A 62 11.81 -1.72 2.47
N PRO A 63 10.72 -2.53 2.42
CA PRO A 63 9.67 -2.39 3.38
C PRO A 63 10.22 -2.71 4.77
N LEU A 64 9.76 -1.97 5.75
CA LEU A 64 10.01 -2.25 7.14
C LEU A 64 9.29 -3.57 7.49
N ASP A 65 9.96 -4.43 8.24
CA ASP A 65 9.41 -5.72 8.70
C ASP A 65 8.39 -5.49 9.83
N VAL A 66 7.23 -4.97 9.44
CA VAL A 66 6.12 -4.65 10.35
C VAL A 66 5.18 -5.85 10.42
N PRO A 67 4.98 -6.47 11.59
CA PRO A 67 4.08 -7.60 11.73
C PRO A 67 2.65 -7.23 11.31
N TYR A 68 2.05 -8.04 10.43
CA TYR A 68 0.67 -7.84 9.97
C TYR A 68 -0.34 -8.30 11.01
N GLN A 69 -1.43 -7.54 11.16
CA GLN A 69 -2.60 -7.91 11.94
C GLN A 69 -3.87 -7.61 11.14
N SER A 70 -4.83 -8.52 11.15
CA SER A 70 -6.13 -8.33 10.53
C SER A 70 -7.13 -7.81 11.55
N GLN A 71 -7.87 -6.75 11.22
CA GLN A 71 -8.98 -6.30 12.08
C GLN A 71 -10.15 -7.29 12.10
N ASN A 72 -10.22 -8.20 11.11
CA ASN A 72 -11.37 -9.07 10.90
C ASN A 72 -11.42 -10.29 11.82
N ASP A 73 -10.31 -10.60 12.49
CA ASP A 73 -10.19 -11.68 13.48
C ASP A 73 -10.10 -11.18 14.93
N ASN A 74 -10.29 -9.88 15.16
CA ASN A 74 -10.26 -9.28 16.50
C ASN A 74 -11.29 -9.92 17.44
N ALA A 75 -10.85 -10.34 18.62
CA ALA A 75 -11.68 -10.98 19.66
C ALA A 75 -12.75 -10.06 20.26
N SER A 76 -12.65 -8.74 20.04
CA SER A 76 -13.62 -7.73 20.49
C SER A 76 -15.03 -7.93 19.93
N GLY A 77 -15.16 -8.58 18.75
CA GLY A 77 -16.41 -8.65 17.96
C GLY A 77 -16.78 -7.32 17.28
N THR A 78 -15.93 -6.29 17.38
CA THR A 78 -16.11 -4.97 16.74
C THR A 78 -15.02 -4.66 15.70
N GLY A 79 -14.33 -5.68 15.20
CA GLY A 79 -13.24 -5.58 14.24
C GLY A 79 -13.56 -4.71 13.01
N TYR A 80 -14.83 -4.73 12.55
CA TYR A 80 -15.31 -3.90 11.41
C TYR A 80 -15.05 -2.38 11.56
N ARG A 81 -14.73 -1.90 12.76
CA ARG A 81 -14.44 -0.49 13.07
C ARG A 81 -13.07 -0.28 13.74
N GLU A 82 -12.22 -1.30 13.76
CA GLU A 82 -10.95 -1.28 14.50
C GLU A 82 -9.71 -1.11 13.63
N CYS A 83 -9.90 -0.71 12.36
CA CYS A 83 -8.79 -0.48 11.43
C CYS A 83 -7.70 0.43 12.02
N PHE A 84 -8.07 1.50 12.71
CA PHE A 84 -7.10 2.41 13.32
C PHE A 84 -6.36 1.75 14.49
N SER A 85 -7.08 0.98 15.32
CA SER A 85 -6.45 0.24 16.42
C SER A 85 -5.47 -0.82 15.91
N SER A 86 -5.89 -1.67 14.94
CA SER A 86 -5.01 -2.71 14.36
C SER A 86 -3.81 -2.07 13.63
N SER A 87 -4.00 -0.92 12.96
CA SER A 87 -2.87 -0.18 12.36
C SER A 87 -1.89 0.35 13.42
N CYS A 88 -2.37 0.93 14.51
CA CYS A 88 -1.49 1.36 15.60
C CYS A 88 -0.83 0.19 16.32
N ALA A 89 -1.54 -0.94 16.46
CA ALA A 89 -1.02 -2.17 17.05
C ALA A 89 0.16 -2.72 16.24
N MET A 90 0.04 -2.81 14.91
CA MET A 90 1.15 -3.24 14.04
C MET A 90 2.42 -2.43 14.26
N VAL A 91 2.31 -1.10 14.42
CA VAL A 91 3.46 -0.24 14.71
C VAL A 91 3.98 -0.46 16.14
N ALA A 92 3.12 -0.63 17.13
CA ALA A 92 3.53 -0.94 18.49
C ALA A 92 4.23 -2.32 18.58
N MET A 93 3.77 -3.32 17.80
CA MET A 93 4.43 -4.63 17.65
C MET A 93 5.81 -4.49 17.00
N TYR A 94 5.93 -3.70 15.94
CA TYR A 94 7.22 -3.40 15.29
C TYR A 94 8.26 -2.84 16.26
N TYR A 95 7.82 -2.06 17.23
CA TYR A 95 8.67 -1.56 18.32
C TYR A 95 8.78 -2.52 19.52
N GLY A 96 8.15 -3.69 19.46
CA GLY A 96 8.20 -4.70 20.54
C GLY A 96 7.48 -4.28 21.82
N LYS A 97 6.43 -3.46 21.71
CA LYS A 97 5.70 -2.91 22.87
C LYS A 97 4.42 -3.67 23.21
N ILE A 98 3.92 -4.48 22.28
CA ILE A 98 2.69 -5.25 22.42
C ILE A 98 2.80 -6.54 21.60
N GLU A 99 2.02 -7.56 21.94
CA GLU A 99 2.08 -8.88 21.29
C GLU A 99 1.20 -8.99 20.04
N ASN A 100 0.01 -8.36 20.05
CA ASN A 100 -0.97 -8.41 18.98
C ASN A 100 -1.96 -7.24 19.12
N ASP A 101 -2.90 -7.12 18.18
CA ASP A 101 -3.87 -6.03 18.19
C ASP A 101 -5.02 -6.24 19.19
N ASP A 102 -5.35 -7.46 19.59
CA ASP A 102 -6.28 -7.71 20.69
C ASP A 102 -5.72 -7.18 22.02
N ALA A 103 -4.44 -7.45 22.30
CA ALA A 103 -3.77 -6.91 23.47
C ALA A 103 -3.69 -5.37 23.42
N TYR A 104 -3.45 -4.82 22.22
CA TYR A 104 -3.48 -3.37 22.02
C TYR A 104 -4.88 -2.78 22.25
N ASN A 105 -5.94 -3.41 21.78
CA ASN A 105 -7.30 -2.99 22.01
C ASN A 105 -7.66 -2.93 23.50
N LEU A 106 -7.16 -3.88 24.31
CA LEU A 106 -7.32 -3.84 25.78
C LEU A 106 -6.63 -2.64 26.44
N VAL A 107 -5.55 -2.14 25.85
CA VAL A 107 -4.88 -0.92 26.29
C VAL A 107 -5.65 0.30 25.82
N ARG A 108 -5.97 0.39 24.53
CA ARG A 108 -6.60 1.53 23.88
C ARG A 108 -7.97 1.85 24.49
N GLN A 109 -8.81 0.83 24.78
CA GLN A 109 -10.17 1.03 25.32
C GLN A 109 -10.21 1.77 26.67
N LYS A 110 -9.09 1.76 27.42
CA LYS A 110 -8.97 2.54 28.68
C LYS A 110 -8.92 4.05 28.44
N PHE A 111 -8.67 4.45 27.19
CA PHE A 111 -8.48 5.86 26.80
C PHE A 111 -9.61 6.38 25.91
N GLY A 112 -10.44 5.52 25.33
CA GLY A 112 -11.57 5.93 24.50
C GLY A 112 -11.90 4.95 23.37
N ASP A 113 -12.64 5.45 22.39
CA ASP A 113 -13.16 4.67 21.24
C ASP A 113 -12.03 4.33 20.24
N SER A 114 -12.23 3.23 19.48
CA SER A 114 -11.27 2.77 18.46
C SER A 114 -11.06 3.77 17.32
N THR A 115 -12.02 4.66 17.07
CA THR A 115 -11.96 5.68 16.03
C THR A 115 -11.45 7.04 16.53
N ASP A 116 -11.24 7.18 17.85
CA ASP A 116 -10.71 8.42 18.45
C ASP A 116 -9.18 8.49 18.35
N ALA A 117 -8.68 9.44 17.56
CA ALA A 117 -7.24 9.65 17.39
C ALA A 117 -6.52 9.93 18.71
N GLN A 118 -7.16 10.65 19.66
CA GLN A 118 -6.56 10.94 20.95
C GLN A 118 -6.52 9.71 21.86
N ALA A 119 -7.46 8.78 21.72
CA ALA A 119 -7.40 7.50 22.43
C ALA A 119 -6.21 6.67 21.94
N GLN A 120 -5.96 6.64 20.61
CA GLN A 120 -4.79 5.97 20.02
C GLN A 120 -3.49 6.62 20.51
N VAL A 121 -3.39 7.97 20.49
CA VAL A 121 -2.21 8.69 20.98
C VAL A 121 -1.92 8.34 22.45
N ARG A 122 -2.95 8.36 23.31
CA ARG A 122 -2.77 8.03 24.73
C ARG A 122 -2.39 6.57 24.95
N ALA A 123 -2.96 5.66 24.18
CA ALA A 123 -2.63 4.23 24.25
C ALA A 123 -1.16 3.99 23.87
N LEU A 124 -0.71 4.53 22.74
CA LEU A 124 0.69 4.40 22.29
C LEU A 124 1.68 5.01 23.31
N ARG A 125 1.35 6.18 23.85
CA ARG A 125 2.18 6.83 24.89
C ARG A 125 2.24 6.00 26.18
N SER A 126 1.15 5.35 26.56
CA SER A 126 1.14 4.47 27.74
C SER A 126 2.01 3.21 27.56
N LEU A 127 2.33 2.84 26.32
CA LEU A 127 3.27 1.78 25.96
C LEU A 127 4.72 2.28 25.84
N GLY A 128 4.99 3.55 26.18
CA GLY A 128 6.33 4.14 26.16
C GLY A 128 6.76 4.64 24.77
N LEU A 129 5.84 4.79 23.82
CA LEU A 129 6.10 5.39 22.52
C LEU A 129 5.79 6.89 22.53
N GLU A 130 6.50 7.65 21.71
CA GLU A 130 6.06 8.99 21.32
C GLU A 130 5.04 8.85 20.19
N ALA A 131 3.90 9.52 20.30
CA ALA A 131 2.85 9.48 19.29
C ALA A 131 2.17 10.83 19.14
N ASN A 132 1.95 11.25 17.89
CA ASN A 132 1.21 12.46 17.55
C ASN A 132 0.32 12.19 16.32
N PHE A 133 -0.94 12.58 16.43
CA PHE A 133 -1.82 12.59 15.28
C PHE A 133 -1.64 13.91 14.51
N ILE A 134 -1.34 13.79 13.21
CA ILE A 134 -1.11 14.93 12.31
C ILE A 134 -2.10 14.91 11.17
N THR A 135 -2.53 16.08 10.69
CA THR A 135 -3.51 16.27 9.62
C THR A 135 -2.92 16.99 8.41
N ASN A 136 -1.62 17.21 8.42
CA ASN A 136 -0.87 17.97 7.42
C ASN A 136 0.29 17.15 6.81
N ALA A 137 0.18 15.82 6.82
CA ALA A 137 1.19 14.97 6.22
C ALA A 137 1.20 15.12 4.68
N SER A 138 2.38 14.95 4.09
CA SER A 138 2.64 14.96 2.66
C SER A 138 3.34 13.66 2.23
N THR A 139 3.44 13.43 0.93
CA THR A 139 4.21 12.29 0.41
C THR A 139 5.67 12.33 0.86
N SER A 140 6.26 13.51 0.98
CA SER A 140 7.61 13.67 1.53
C SER A 140 7.69 13.34 3.04
N THR A 141 6.63 13.63 3.79
CA THR A 141 6.53 13.24 5.22
C THR A 141 6.59 11.72 5.37
N LEU A 142 5.85 10.98 4.54
CA LEU A 142 5.87 9.51 4.59
C LEU A 142 7.23 8.94 4.19
N ARG A 143 7.83 9.43 3.08
CA ARG A 143 9.16 8.98 2.65
C ARG A 143 10.19 9.18 3.75
N ALA A 144 10.27 10.38 4.32
CA ALA A 144 11.20 10.69 5.39
C ALA A 144 10.98 9.82 6.65
N ALA A 145 9.74 9.44 6.95
CA ALA A 145 9.45 8.53 8.04
C ALA A 145 9.96 7.11 7.75
N ILE A 146 9.65 6.57 6.57
CA ILE A 146 10.09 5.22 6.15
C ILE A 146 11.61 5.15 6.07
N ASP A 147 12.28 6.15 5.49
CA ASP A 147 13.74 6.23 5.39
C ASP A 147 14.40 6.26 6.78
N ALA A 148 13.70 6.77 7.79
CA ALA A 148 14.11 6.76 9.19
C ALA A 148 13.67 5.50 9.96
N GLY A 149 13.19 4.45 9.27
CA GLY A 149 12.75 3.19 9.90
C GLY A 149 11.45 3.31 10.70
N ARG A 150 10.56 4.23 10.34
CA ARG A 150 9.32 4.52 11.07
C ARG A 150 8.09 4.22 10.19
N PRO A 151 7.35 3.11 10.45
CA PRO A 151 6.09 2.83 9.78
C PRO A 151 5.01 3.83 10.22
N VAL A 152 4.10 4.17 9.30
CA VAL A 152 3.15 5.27 9.50
C VAL A 152 1.71 4.81 9.25
N PRO A 153 0.86 4.73 10.29
CA PRO A 153 -0.58 4.59 10.11
C PRO A 153 -1.17 5.83 9.43
N CYS A 154 -1.88 5.64 8.33
CA CYS A 154 -2.49 6.70 7.53
C CYS A 154 -3.99 6.52 7.42
N GLY A 155 -4.74 7.62 7.58
CA GLY A 155 -6.20 7.65 7.41
C GLY A 155 -6.57 8.11 6.01
N TRP A 156 -7.39 7.31 5.28
CA TRP A 156 -7.74 7.59 3.89
C TRP A 156 -9.18 7.16 3.54
N LEU A 157 -9.73 7.67 2.44
CA LEU A 157 -11.10 7.41 1.99
C LEU A 157 -11.17 6.13 1.15
N HIS A 158 -11.81 5.07 1.66
CA HIS A 158 -11.81 3.74 1.06
C HIS A 158 -13.03 3.43 0.17
N HIS A 159 -14.02 4.31 0.11
CA HIS A 159 -15.18 4.20 -0.77
C HIS A 159 -15.11 5.17 -1.96
N GLY A 160 -16.06 5.03 -2.88
CA GLY A 160 -16.14 5.85 -4.09
C GLY A 160 -15.03 5.55 -5.09
N THR A 161 -15.12 6.14 -6.28
CA THR A 161 -14.08 6.01 -7.30
C THR A 161 -12.84 6.82 -6.93
N VAL A 162 -11.70 6.54 -7.57
CA VAL A 162 -10.44 7.28 -7.35
C VAL A 162 -10.58 8.78 -7.63
N SER A 163 -11.45 9.17 -8.57
CA SER A 163 -11.74 10.57 -8.88
C SER A 163 -12.71 11.26 -7.92
N HIS A 164 -13.46 10.47 -7.14
CA HIS A 164 -14.44 10.94 -6.16
C HIS A 164 -14.38 10.04 -4.92
N PRO A 165 -13.26 10.05 -4.19
CA PRO A 165 -13.10 9.24 -3.00
C PRO A 165 -14.07 9.71 -1.91
N SER A 166 -14.60 8.75 -1.15
CA SER A 166 -15.60 9.00 -0.10
C SER A 166 -15.49 7.98 1.03
N GLY A 167 -16.39 8.10 2.02
CA GLY A 167 -16.51 7.19 3.14
C GLY A 167 -16.08 7.80 4.46
N GLY A 168 -16.29 7.04 5.55
CA GLY A 168 -15.99 7.47 6.92
C GLY A 168 -14.51 7.40 7.32
N GLY A 169 -13.62 7.09 6.36
CA GLY A 169 -12.20 6.87 6.60
C GLY A 169 -11.87 5.41 6.92
N HIS A 170 -10.65 5.03 6.58
CA HIS A 170 -10.02 3.76 6.89
C HIS A 170 -8.57 4.02 7.24
N TYR A 171 -7.97 3.19 8.10
CA TYR A 171 -6.57 3.28 8.46
C TYR A 171 -5.82 2.04 8.01
N SER A 172 -4.65 2.26 7.42
CA SER A 172 -3.67 1.24 7.09
C SER A 172 -2.26 1.76 7.36
N VAL A 173 -1.26 0.87 7.41
CA VAL A 173 0.11 1.24 7.76
C VAL A 173 0.97 1.30 6.51
N VAL A 174 1.52 2.46 6.20
CA VAL A 174 2.60 2.55 5.21
C VAL A 174 3.88 2.01 5.84
N VAL A 175 4.43 0.97 5.23
CA VAL A 175 5.62 0.24 5.72
C VAL A 175 6.80 0.35 4.77
N GLY A 176 6.60 0.90 3.56
CA GLY A 176 7.63 1.05 2.57
C GLY A 176 7.14 1.82 1.36
N TYR A 177 8.00 1.96 0.38
CA TYR A 177 7.65 2.54 -0.92
C TYR A 177 8.62 2.09 -2.02
N ASN A 178 8.19 2.22 -3.27
CA ASN A 178 9.02 2.10 -4.45
C ASN A 178 8.78 3.28 -5.41
N ASP A 179 9.19 3.19 -6.66
CA ASP A 179 9.03 4.30 -7.61
C ASP A 179 7.58 4.60 -8.01
N SER A 180 6.65 3.64 -7.83
CA SER A 180 5.27 3.73 -8.32
C SER A 180 4.19 3.58 -7.24
N ALA A 181 4.57 3.09 -6.04
CA ALA A 181 3.61 2.69 -5.02
C ALA A 181 4.13 2.86 -3.60
N TRP A 182 3.20 3.00 -2.67
CA TRP A 182 3.40 2.73 -1.26
C TRP A 182 3.24 1.23 -0.99
N ILE A 183 4.02 0.70 -0.07
CA ILE A 183 3.85 -0.65 0.47
C ILE A 183 3.09 -0.51 1.77
N VAL A 184 1.99 -1.23 1.87
CA VAL A 184 0.98 -1.00 2.90
C VAL A 184 0.57 -2.30 3.57
N ASN A 185 0.51 -2.30 4.89
CA ASN A 185 -0.22 -3.30 5.65
C ASN A 185 -1.64 -2.78 5.89
N ASP A 186 -2.63 -3.38 5.23
CA ASP A 186 -4.03 -2.99 5.37
C ASP A 186 -4.79 -4.00 6.25
N PRO A 187 -5.24 -3.61 7.45
CA PRO A 187 -5.86 -4.54 8.40
C PRO A 187 -7.19 -5.11 7.91
N ASN A 188 -7.82 -4.53 6.91
CA ASN A 188 -9.06 -5.03 6.32
C ASN A 188 -8.88 -5.85 5.05
N GLY A 189 -7.63 -6.06 4.60
CA GLY A 189 -7.32 -6.79 3.38
C GLY A 189 -7.01 -5.89 2.18
N GLU A 190 -7.14 -6.39 0.96
CA GLU A 190 -6.79 -5.67 -0.25
C GLU A 190 -7.93 -4.76 -0.74
N ALA A 191 -7.67 -3.45 -0.78
CA ALA A 191 -8.62 -2.46 -1.23
C ALA A 191 -8.69 -2.36 -2.77
N ASN A 192 -9.91 -2.13 -3.30
CA ASN A 192 -10.11 -1.70 -4.67
C ASN A 192 -9.90 -0.19 -4.79
N LEU A 193 -8.68 0.22 -5.07
CA LEU A 193 -8.32 1.64 -5.13
C LEU A 193 -8.94 2.40 -6.31
N VAL A 194 -9.42 1.71 -7.34
CA VAL A 194 -10.05 2.35 -8.52
C VAL A 194 -11.52 2.65 -8.25
N ASN A 195 -12.26 1.64 -7.78
CA ASN A 195 -13.72 1.73 -7.62
C ASN A 195 -14.16 1.95 -6.17
N GLY A 196 -13.25 1.81 -5.21
CA GLY A 196 -13.55 1.83 -3.78
C GLY A 196 -14.02 0.48 -3.25
N GLY A 197 -14.02 0.35 -1.94
CA GLY A 197 -14.28 -0.92 -1.25
C GLY A 197 -13.07 -1.85 -1.26
N TYR A 198 -13.33 -3.14 -1.15
CA TYR A 198 -12.29 -4.16 -1.02
C TYR A 198 -12.46 -5.25 -2.10
N THR A 199 -11.35 -5.72 -2.65
CA THR A 199 -11.31 -6.89 -3.52
C THR A 199 -11.24 -8.18 -2.70
N SER A 200 -10.61 -8.11 -1.53
CA SER A 200 -10.50 -9.22 -0.59
C SER A 200 -10.36 -8.67 0.83
N ASN A 201 -11.02 -9.30 1.78
CA ASN A 201 -10.83 -9.05 3.22
C ASN A 201 -9.79 -10.01 3.84
N LEU A 202 -8.99 -10.66 3.01
CA LEU A 202 -7.87 -11.52 3.34
C LEU A 202 -6.59 -10.88 2.79
N ASN A 203 -5.44 -11.26 3.33
CA ASN A 203 -4.14 -10.90 2.78
C ASN A 203 -3.89 -9.39 2.62
N GLY A 204 -3.92 -8.66 3.72
CA GLY A 204 -3.59 -7.23 3.73
C GLY A 204 -2.11 -6.91 3.94
N ASP A 205 -1.24 -7.93 3.93
CA ASP A 205 0.18 -7.82 4.23
C ASP A 205 0.99 -7.35 3.02
N HIS A 206 1.80 -6.30 3.20
CA HIS A 206 2.74 -5.76 2.20
C HIS A 206 2.13 -5.51 0.81
N LEU A 207 0.91 -4.97 0.77
CA LEU A 207 0.21 -4.63 -0.48
C LEU A 207 0.87 -3.45 -1.19
N SER A 208 0.89 -3.51 -2.53
CA SER A 208 1.36 -2.42 -3.38
C SER A 208 0.21 -1.48 -3.74
N TYR A 209 0.13 -0.32 -3.11
CA TYR A 209 -0.89 0.71 -3.36
C TYR A 209 -0.30 1.84 -4.22
N SER A 210 -0.64 1.85 -5.52
CA SER A 210 -0.06 2.82 -6.47
C SER A 210 -0.29 4.27 -6.04
N TYR A 211 0.70 5.13 -6.21
CA TYR A 211 0.57 6.57 -5.94
C TYR A 211 -0.61 7.19 -6.69
N LYS A 212 -0.81 6.78 -7.94
CA LYS A 212 -1.91 7.27 -8.79
C LYS A 212 -3.29 7.04 -8.18
N ASN A 213 -3.49 5.90 -7.50
CA ASN A 213 -4.81 5.50 -7.03
C ASN A 213 -5.00 5.72 -5.52
N TRP A 214 -3.92 5.67 -4.73
CA TRP A 214 -4.02 5.83 -3.28
C TRP A 214 -3.85 7.29 -2.83
N ASN A 215 -2.91 8.06 -3.40
CA ASN A 215 -2.69 9.45 -3.00
C ASN A 215 -3.96 10.31 -3.08
N PRO A 216 -4.80 10.24 -4.15
CA PRO A 216 -6.05 11.01 -4.20
C PRO A 216 -7.03 10.67 -3.08
N ARG A 217 -6.91 9.49 -2.45
CA ARG A 217 -7.74 9.03 -1.35
C ARG A 217 -7.22 9.46 0.01
N TRP A 218 -5.93 9.72 0.13
CA TRP A 218 -5.24 10.08 1.36
C TRP A 218 -5.01 11.60 1.48
N ILE A 219 -4.46 12.24 0.45
CA ILE A 219 -4.22 13.69 0.40
C ILE A 219 -5.29 14.37 -0.46
N VAL A 220 -6.54 14.28 0.01
CA VAL A 220 -7.74 14.66 -0.76
C VAL A 220 -7.72 16.14 -1.16
N GLU A 221 -7.15 17.01 -0.34
CA GLU A 221 -7.00 18.44 -0.57
C GLU A 221 -5.61 18.81 -1.12
N GLY A 222 -4.84 17.81 -1.57
CA GLY A 222 -3.48 17.96 -2.08
C GLY A 222 -2.39 17.71 -1.04
N GLU A 223 -1.13 17.94 -1.43
CA GLU A 223 0.03 17.75 -0.57
C GLU A 223 -0.09 18.57 0.72
N GLY A 224 0.17 17.94 1.84
CA GLY A 224 0.04 18.58 3.16
C GLY A 224 -1.37 18.51 3.76
N SER A 225 -2.25 17.64 3.23
CA SER A 225 -3.59 17.39 3.81
C SER A 225 -3.77 15.97 4.37
N GLY A 226 -2.72 15.15 4.36
CA GLY A 226 -2.78 13.76 4.78
C GLY A 226 -2.96 13.60 6.30
N TRP A 227 -3.82 12.65 6.67
CA TRP A 227 -3.95 12.21 8.06
C TRP A 227 -2.99 11.07 8.34
N ALA A 228 -2.19 11.21 9.41
CA ALA A 228 -1.21 10.23 9.79
C ALA A 228 -0.97 10.20 11.31
N MET A 229 -0.50 9.06 11.80
CA MET A 229 -0.01 8.92 13.16
C MET A 229 1.52 8.84 13.13
N ASP A 230 2.21 9.90 13.55
CA ASP A 230 3.67 9.89 13.72
C ASP A 230 3.99 9.18 15.05
N ILE A 231 4.63 8.00 14.92
CA ILE A 231 4.96 7.14 16.07
C ILE A 231 6.47 6.92 16.09
N ARG A 232 7.08 7.08 17.26
CA ARG A 232 8.51 6.89 17.46
C ARG A 232 8.78 6.10 18.73
N ASP A 233 9.79 5.26 18.69
CA ASP A 233 10.35 4.69 19.90
C ASP A 233 11.53 5.57 20.37
N PRO A 234 11.43 6.26 21.51
CA PRO A 234 12.51 7.11 22.01
C PRO A 234 13.78 6.33 22.34
N ALA A 235 13.71 5.01 22.47
CA ALA A 235 14.86 4.14 22.68
C ALA A 235 15.59 3.75 21.38
N LYS A 236 14.95 3.92 20.23
CA LYS A 236 15.54 3.67 18.91
C LYS A 236 15.93 5.03 18.28
N LYS A 237 17.22 5.33 18.27
CA LYS A 237 17.78 6.52 17.60
C LYS A 237 18.15 6.18 16.17
#